data_45e12e5fa5917410f7c624ee32fed8f7
#
_entry.id   45e12e5fa5917410f7c624ee32fed8f7
#
_cell.length_a   1.000
_cell.length_b   1.000
_cell.length_c   1.000
_cell.angle_alpha   90.00
_cell.angle_beta   90.00
_cell.angle_gamma   90.00
#
_symmetry.space_group_name_H-M   'P 1'
#
loop_
_entity.id
_entity.type
_entity.pdbx_description
1 polymer ?
#
loop_
_entity_poly.entity_id
_entity_poly.type
_entity_poly.pdbx_seq_one_letter_code
_entity_poly.pdbx_strand_id
1 'polypeptide(L)'
;GTSPRCYVINGERKPLFCSGEDGEKLFLEHQNFFLNSLGIGKKVLFRVTQVHGNHVYVLKDSGIPVGEVGSCEADAIITHIPDCPIVVLTADCVPIIIYDPIKHVVGVVHAGRLGTQKRILTNTIEALSREYQSNPKDLIVGMGPAIRGCCYELDEPCALPFVKKSLLCSEFINKTGENKFFLDLPKVNRFEGYEAGVLMENIYTDGPCTSCENHRWYSYRREGKTGRLITLAMLQSRE
;
A
#
# COMPACT_ATOMS: atom_id res chain seq x y z
N GLY A 1 2.47 -3.96 -9.10
CA GLY A 1 1.83 -2.80 -9.73
C GLY A 1 0.59 -2.33 -8.99
N THR A 2 0.14 -1.12 -9.26
CA THR A 2 -1.11 -0.55 -8.73
C THR A 2 -2.10 -0.33 -9.86
N SER A 3 -3.36 -0.75 -9.68
CA SER A 3 -4.42 -0.62 -10.66
C SER A 3 -4.88 0.83 -10.84
N PRO A 4 -5.23 1.28 -12.05
CA PRO A 4 -5.92 2.55 -12.27
C PRO A 4 -7.38 2.49 -11.77
N ARG A 5 -8.05 3.64 -11.75
CA ARG A 5 -9.46 3.75 -11.34
C ARG A 5 -10.45 3.03 -12.27
N CYS A 6 -10.18 3.01 -13.55
CA CYS A 6 -11.05 2.40 -14.55
C CYS A 6 -10.26 1.82 -15.72
N TYR A 7 -10.90 0.96 -16.46
CA TYR A 7 -10.43 0.39 -17.72
C TYR A 7 -11.51 0.57 -18.80
N VAL A 8 -11.13 0.39 -20.05
CA VAL A 8 -12.06 0.51 -21.18
C VAL A 8 -12.27 -0.87 -21.79
N ILE A 9 -13.53 -1.35 -21.82
CA ILE A 9 -13.96 -2.52 -22.58
C ILE A 9 -15.00 -2.09 -23.59
N ASN A 10 -14.81 -2.41 -24.88
CA ASN A 10 -15.73 -2.08 -25.96
C ASN A 10 -16.11 -0.59 -26.02
N GLY A 11 -15.18 0.32 -25.69
CA GLY A 11 -15.40 1.76 -25.68
C GLY A 11 -16.06 2.32 -24.41
N GLU A 12 -16.50 1.47 -23.49
CA GLU A 12 -17.09 1.89 -22.21
C GLU A 12 -16.05 1.92 -21.09
N ARG A 13 -16.04 3.01 -20.31
CA ARG A 13 -15.25 3.10 -19.07
C ARG A 13 -15.94 2.33 -17.95
N LYS A 14 -15.27 1.31 -17.42
CA LYS A 14 -15.75 0.54 -16.26
C LYS A 14 -14.85 0.78 -15.05
N PRO A 15 -15.43 0.99 -13.86
CA PRO A 15 -14.63 1.13 -12.63
C PRO A 15 -13.91 -0.18 -12.35
N LEU A 16 -12.64 -0.10 -11.93
CA LEU A 16 -11.84 -1.31 -11.71
C LEU A 16 -12.22 -2.03 -10.42
N PHE A 17 -12.70 -1.32 -9.40
CA PHE A 17 -13.13 -1.90 -8.13
C PHE A 17 -14.22 -1.05 -7.50
N CYS A 18 -15.36 -1.66 -7.24
CA CYS A 18 -16.46 -1.06 -6.51
C CYS A 18 -16.62 -1.74 -5.14
N SER A 19 -16.96 -0.96 -4.12
CA SER A 19 -17.44 -1.46 -2.84
C SER A 19 -18.98 -1.30 -2.81
N GLY A 20 -19.74 -2.39 -2.63
CA GLY A 20 -21.19 -2.37 -2.56
C GLY A 20 -21.78 -3.78 -2.57
N GLU A 21 -23.09 -3.93 -2.36
CA GLU A 21 -23.78 -5.22 -2.25
C GLU A 21 -23.75 -6.07 -3.54
N ASP A 22 -23.56 -5.44 -4.71
CA ASP A 22 -23.27 -6.13 -5.97
C ASP A 22 -21.75 -6.47 -6.11
N GLY A 23 -20.98 -6.23 -5.03
CA GLY A 23 -19.54 -6.04 -5.06
C GLY A 23 -18.71 -7.28 -5.32
N GLU A 24 -19.14 -8.46 -4.90
CA GLU A 24 -18.23 -9.62 -4.91
C GLU A 24 -18.03 -10.18 -6.32
N LYS A 25 -19.11 -10.31 -7.10
CA LYS A 25 -19.03 -10.77 -8.50
C LYS A 25 -18.26 -9.77 -9.36
N LEU A 26 -18.58 -8.48 -9.23
CA LEU A 26 -17.92 -7.40 -9.96
C LEU A 26 -16.45 -7.25 -9.53
N PHE A 27 -16.16 -7.44 -8.25
CA PHE A 27 -14.79 -7.47 -7.73
C PHE A 27 -13.97 -8.59 -8.38
N LEU A 28 -14.52 -9.80 -8.48
CA LEU A 28 -13.86 -10.95 -9.11
C LEU A 28 -13.61 -10.74 -10.61
N GLU A 29 -14.58 -10.15 -11.33
CA GLU A 29 -14.41 -9.82 -12.75
C GLU A 29 -13.29 -8.79 -12.95
N HIS A 30 -13.26 -7.75 -12.15
CA HIS A 30 -12.22 -6.72 -12.20
C HIS A 30 -10.85 -7.25 -11.78
N GLN A 31 -10.80 -8.11 -10.78
CA GLN A 31 -9.60 -8.81 -10.36
C GLN A 31 -9.02 -9.64 -11.51
N ASN A 32 -9.85 -10.46 -12.16
CA ASN A 32 -9.42 -11.29 -13.29
C ASN A 32 -8.91 -10.44 -14.46
N PHE A 33 -9.59 -9.33 -14.75
CA PHE A 33 -9.11 -8.40 -15.78
C PHE A 33 -7.73 -7.82 -15.42
N PHE A 34 -7.55 -7.37 -14.18
CA PHE A 34 -6.28 -6.82 -13.71
C PHE A 34 -5.15 -7.85 -13.76
N LEU A 35 -5.39 -9.08 -13.26
CA LEU A 35 -4.41 -10.17 -13.31
C LEU A 35 -4.03 -10.55 -14.75
N ASN A 36 -5.01 -10.62 -15.65
CA ASN A 36 -4.76 -10.90 -17.07
C ASN A 36 -3.94 -9.78 -17.71
N SER A 37 -4.21 -8.51 -17.37
CA SER A 37 -3.44 -7.37 -17.90
C SER A 37 -1.96 -7.37 -17.46
N LEU A 38 -1.66 -8.04 -16.34
CA LEU A 38 -0.31 -8.26 -15.84
C LEU A 38 0.34 -9.55 -16.37
N GLY A 39 -0.38 -10.36 -17.16
CA GLY A 39 0.11 -11.62 -17.71
C GLY A 39 0.24 -12.75 -16.69
N ILE A 40 -0.34 -12.61 -15.48
CA ILE A 40 -0.22 -13.59 -14.40
C ILE A 40 -1.41 -14.56 -14.30
N GLY A 41 -2.39 -14.44 -15.21
CA GLY A 41 -3.50 -15.37 -15.34
C GLY A 41 -4.48 -15.35 -14.16
N LYS A 42 -5.28 -16.42 -14.05
CA LYS A 42 -6.24 -16.59 -12.96
C LYS A 42 -5.53 -17.11 -11.71
N LYS A 43 -5.07 -16.21 -10.85
CA LYS A 43 -4.51 -16.55 -9.53
C LYS A 43 -5.40 -16.01 -8.43
N VAL A 44 -5.42 -16.69 -7.28
CA VAL A 44 -6.11 -16.23 -6.09
C VAL A 44 -5.26 -15.16 -5.43
N LEU A 45 -5.84 -13.98 -5.19
CA LEU A 45 -5.18 -12.90 -4.46
C LEU A 45 -5.23 -13.16 -2.96
N PHE A 46 -4.07 -13.23 -2.33
CA PHE A 46 -3.99 -13.27 -0.87
C PHE A 46 -4.12 -11.85 -0.30
N ARG A 47 -5.07 -11.66 0.61
CA ARG A 47 -5.32 -10.39 1.31
C ARG A 47 -5.67 -10.62 2.77
N VAL A 48 -5.48 -9.58 3.57
CA VAL A 48 -5.85 -9.50 4.99
C VAL A 48 -6.96 -8.46 5.20
N THR A 49 -7.62 -8.48 6.35
CA THR A 49 -8.51 -7.40 6.78
C THR A 49 -7.68 -6.23 7.28
N GLN A 50 -7.63 -5.14 6.49
CA GLN A 50 -6.89 -3.93 6.81
C GLN A 50 -7.64 -3.10 7.86
N VAL A 51 -6.99 -2.83 8.99
CA VAL A 51 -7.56 -2.15 10.16
C VAL A 51 -6.86 -0.82 10.50
N HIS A 52 -5.98 -0.33 9.61
CA HIS A 52 -5.12 0.84 9.84
C HIS A 52 -4.23 0.67 11.07
N GLY A 53 -3.81 -0.58 11.32
CA GLY A 53 -2.92 -0.98 12.39
C GLY A 53 -1.44 -0.98 11.97
N ASN A 54 -0.66 -1.79 12.66
CA ASN A 54 0.76 -2.00 12.38
C ASN A 54 1.17 -3.47 12.45
N HIS A 55 0.20 -4.39 12.37
CA HIS A 55 0.45 -5.81 12.33
C HIS A 55 0.90 -6.25 10.93
N VAL A 56 1.90 -7.13 10.88
CA VAL A 56 2.49 -7.71 9.69
C VAL A 56 2.15 -9.20 9.65
N TYR A 57 1.44 -9.61 8.62
CA TYR A 57 1.16 -11.03 8.39
C TYR A 57 2.30 -11.68 7.61
N VAL A 58 2.84 -12.78 8.14
CA VAL A 58 3.89 -13.56 7.49
C VAL A 58 3.26 -14.77 6.82
N LEU A 59 3.15 -14.73 5.50
CA LEU A 59 2.59 -15.83 4.72
C LEU A 59 3.69 -16.86 4.42
N LYS A 60 3.65 -17.99 5.14
CA LYS A 60 4.66 -19.09 5.05
C LYS A 60 4.17 -20.30 4.26
N ASP A 61 2.87 -20.42 4.05
CA ASP A 61 2.24 -21.53 3.35
C ASP A 61 1.19 -21.01 2.37
N SER A 62 1.20 -21.51 1.14
CA SER A 62 0.20 -21.19 0.10
C SER A 62 -1.10 -21.99 0.24
N GLY A 63 -1.15 -22.95 1.17
CA GLY A 63 -2.28 -23.86 1.38
C GLY A 63 -3.48 -23.26 2.15
N ILE A 64 -3.53 -21.93 2.35
CA ILE A 64 -4.69 -21.30 3.00
C ILE A 64 -5.92 -21.40 2.09
N PRO A 65 -7.03 -22.00 2.58
CA PRO A 65 -8.26 -22.12 1.81
C PRO A 65 -8.75 -20.74 1.34
N VAL A 66 -9.23 -20.68 0.10
CA VAL A 66 -9.76 -19.46 -0.53
C VAL A 66 -10.87 -18.77 0.30
N GLY A 67 -11.52 -19.49 1.21
CA GLY A 67 -12.55 -18.99 2.13
C GLY A 67 -12.04 -18.25 3.38
N GLU A 68 -10.75 -18.37 3.71
CA GLU A 68 -10.14 -17.70 4.87
C GLU A 68 -9.39 -16.39 4.51
N VAL A 69 -9.43 -16.01 3.24
CA VAL A 69 -8.87 -14.74 2.77
C VAL A 69 -9.60 -13.59 3.47
N GLY A 70 -8.90 -12.88 4.36
CA GLY A 70 -9.44 -11.76 5.14
C GLY A 70 -9.81 -12.07 6.60
N SER A 71 -9.61 -13.31 7.09
CA SER A 71 -9.83 -13.68 8.49
C SER A 71 -8.80 -13.08 9.46
N CYS A 72 -7.61 -12.70 8.98
CA CYS A 72 -6.55 -12.12 9.79
C CYS A 72 -6.53 -10.59 9.65
N GLU A 73 -6.56 -9.88 10.77
CA GLU A 73 -6.37 -8.43 10.81
C GLU A 73 -4.89 -8.07 10.72
N ALA A 74 -4.51 -7.40 9.65
CA ALA A 74 -3.16 -6.89 9.43
C ALA A 74 -3.17 -5.74 8.41
N ASP A 75 -2.08 -4.99 8.33
CA ASP A 75 -1.91 -3.91 7.35
C ASP A 75 -0.64 -4.11 6.49
N ALA A 76 0.05 -5.22 6.65
CA ALA A 76 1.12 -5.65 5.77
C ALA A 76 1.12 -7.17 5.62
N ILE A 77 1.65 -7.63 4.48
CA ILE A 77 1.84 -9.06 4.18
C ILE A 77 3.25 -9.21 3.64
N ILE A 78 4.00 -10.18 4.14
CA ILE A 78 5.32 -10.56 3.60
C ILE A 78 5.33 -12.04 3.26
N THR A 79 6.01 -12.42 2.17
CA THR A 79 6.11 -13.82 1.74
C THR A 79 7.36 -14.09 0.89
N HIS A 80 7.84 -15.33 0.94
CA HIS A 80 8.86 -15.89 0.05
C HIS A 80 8.26 -16.87 -0.97
N ILE A 81 6.94 -17.08 -0.94
CA ILE A 81 6.25 -18.06 -1.79
C ILE A 81 6.12 -17.50 -3.20
N PRO A 82 6.69 -18.17 -4.22
CA PRO A 82 6.52 -17.78 -5.59
C PRO A 82 5.09 -18.04 -6.07
N ASP A 83 4.70 -17.31 -7.11
CA ASP A 83 3.39 -17.47 -7.77
C ASP A 83 2.17 -17.22 -6.87
N CYS A 84 2.39 -16.63 -5.69
CA CYS A 84 1.36 -16.24 -4.74
C CYS A 84 1.23 -14.70 -4.72
N PRO A 85 0.22 -14.13 -5.40
CA PRO A 85 0.03 -12.68 -5.42
C PRO A 85 -0.56 -12.19 -4.10
N ILE A 86 0.17 -11.32 -3.41
CA ILE A 86 -0.26 -10.63 -2.19
C ILE A 86 -0.70 -9.22 -2.51
N VAL A 87 -1.75 -8.71 -1.84
CA VAL A 87 -2.35 -7.43 -2.19
C VAL A 87 -2.74 -6.59 -0.98
N VAL A 88 -2.73 -5.26 -1.17
CA VAL A 88 -3.39 -4.28 -0.31
C VAL A 88 -4.32 -3.40 -1.13
N LEU A 89 -5.37 -2.92 -0.48
CA LEU A 89 -6.40 -2.06 -1.06
C LEU A 89 -6.27 -0.65 -0.49
N THR A 90 -6.28 0.36 -1.36
CA THR A 90 -6.13 1.76 -0.94
C THR A 90 -7.12 2.69 -1.66
N ALA A 91 -7.41 3.80 -1.04
CA ALA A 91 -7.94 5.03 -1.62
C ALA A 91 -7.43 6.16 -0.73
N ASP A 92 -6.31 6.77 -1.11
CA ASP A 92 -5.50 7.78 -0.44
C ASP A 92 -4.37 7.26 0.46
N CYS A 93 -4.55 6.16 1.21
CA CYS A 93 -3.47 5.56 2.00
C CYS A 93 -2.31 5.15 1.09
N VAL A 94 -1.09 5.16 1.60
CA VAL A 94 0.13 4.82 0.84
C VAL A 94 0.23 3.31 0.67
N PRO A 95 0.13 2.77 -0.56
CA PRO A 95 0.48 1.39 -0.82
C PRO A 95 1.99 1.30 -1.02
N ILE A 96 2.64 0.38 -0.32
CA ILE A 96 4.08 0.18 -0.40
C ILE A 96 4.37 -1.25 -0.83
N ILE A 97 5.30 -1.42 -1.77
CA ILE A 97 5.90 -2.71 -2.12
C ILE A 97 7.32 -2.71 -1.59
N ILE A 98 7.72 -3.79 -0.93
CA ILE A 98 9.08 -4.03 -0.47
C ILE A 98 9.57 -5.30 -1.15
N TYR A 99 10.78 -5.27 -1.69
CA TYR A 99 11.41 -6.43 -2.31
C TYR A 99 12.84 -6.59 -1.81
N ASP A 100 13.17 -7.81 -1.41
CA ASP A 100 14.53 -8.25 -1.12
C ASP A 100 15.03 -9.11 -2.29
N PRO A 101 15.94 -8.60 -3.15
CA PRO A 101 16.46 -9.36 -4.28
C PRO A 101 17.43 -10.47 -3.86
N ILE A 102 18.04 -10.36 -2.67
CA ILE A 102 19.00 -11.32 -2.16
C ILE A 102 18.29 -12.54 -1.56
N LYS A 103 17.28 -12.29 -0.69
CA LYS A 103 16.51 -13.35 -0.03
C LYS A 103 15.31 -13.82 -0.86
N HIS A 104 15.01 -13.11 -1.96
CA HIS A 104 13.85 -13.37 -2.81
C HIS A 104 12.54 -13.39 -2.00
N VAL A 105 12.31 -12.29 -1.31
CA VAL A 105 11.12 -12.08 -0.47
C VAL A 105 10.43 -10.80 -0.91
N VAL A 106 9.11 -10.79 -0.84
CA VAL A 106 8.31 -9.61 -1.19
C VAL A 106 7.31 -9.29 -0.09
N GLY A 107 7.01 -8.00 0.07
CA GLY A 107 5.98 -7.51 0.97
C GLY A 107 5.10 -6.45 0.32
N VAL A 108 3.86 -6.37 0.79
CA VAL A 108 2.95 -5.25 0.51
C VAL A 108 2.49 -4.64 1.83
N VAL A 109 2.40 -3.30 1.88
CA VAL A 109 2.04 -2.56 3.09
C VAL A 109 0.95 -1.55 2.77
N HIS A 110 -0.07 -1.52 3.62
CA HIS A 110 -1.08 -0.47 3.67
C HIS A 110 -0.68 0.55 4.73
N ALA A 111 -0.03 1.63 4.32
CA ALA A 111 0.41 2.69 5.22
C ALA A 111 -0.57 3.88 5.20
N GLY A 112 -1.69 3.75 5.91
CA GLY A 112 -2.58 4.86 6.21
C GLY A 112 -2.01 5.75 7.32
N ARG A 113 -2.68 6.87 7.63
CA ARG A 113 -2.21 7.82 8.67
C ARG A 113 -1.92 7.14 10.01
N LEU A 114 -2.84 6.31 10.50
CA LEU A 114 -2.67 5.61 11.79
C LEU A 114 -1.58 4.53 11.71
N GLY A 115 -1.54 3.77 10.60
CA GLY A 115 -0.49 2.77 10.37
C GLY A 115 0.90 3.39 10.31
N THR A 116 1.06 4.51 9.60
CA THR A 116 2.30 5.29 9.56
C THR A 116 2.67 5.84 10.93
N GLN A 117 1.71 6.38 11.68
CA GLN A 117 1.94 6.83 13.06
C GLN A 117 2.46 5.69 13.95
N LYS A 118 1.94 4.46 13.75
CA LYS A 118 2.33 3.24 14.47
C LYS A 118 3.53 2.52 13.83
N ARG A 119 4.18 3.13 12.83
CA ARG A 119 5.41 2.64 12.19
C ARG A 119 5.23 1.31 11.44
N ILE A 120 4.14 1.15 10.68
CA ILE A 120 3.86 -0.10 9.94
C ILE A 120 5.00 -0.48 8.96
N LEU A 121 5.61 0.49 8.27
CA LEU A 121 6.73 0.23 7.37
C LEU A 121 7.96 -0.28 8.12
N THR A 122 8.33 0.36 9.23
CA THR A 122 9.43 -0.10 10.10
C THR A 122 9.18 -1.51 10.60
N ASN A 123 7.97 -1.79 11.13
CA ASN A 123 7.60 -3.12 11.60
C ASN A 123 7.69 -4.17 10.49
N THR A 124 7.38 -3.80 9.25
CA THR A 124 7.50 -4.71 8.10
C THR A 124 8.96 -4.99 7.77
N ILE A 125 9.84 -4.00 7.79
CA ILE A 125 11.28 -4.15 7.58
C ILE A 125 11.90 -5.02 8.69
N GLU A 126 11.52 -4.80 9.95
CA GLU A 126 11.95 -5.63 11.08
C GLU A 126 11.45 -7.08 10.95
N ALA A 127 10.20 -7.27 10.48
CA ALA A 127 9.66 -8.59 10.22
C ALA A 127 10.43 -9.32 9.10
N LEU A 128 10.79 -8.64 8.01
CA LEU A 128 11.64 -9.19 6.95
C LEU A 128 13.01 -9.60 7.49
N SER A 129 13.62 -8.78 8.34
CA SER A 129 14.91 -9.09 8.97
C SER A 129 14.80 -10.30 9.91
N ARG A 130 13.76 -10.37 10.72
CA ARG A 130 13.54 -11.45 11.69
C ARG A 130 13.20 -12.78 11.02
N GLU A 131 12.29 -12.78 10.03
CA GLU A 131 11.75 -14.00 9.45
C GLU A 131 12.62 -14.57 8.31
N TYR A 132 13.27 -13.69 7.56
CA TYR A 132 14.02 -14.06 6.35
C TYR A 132 15.49 -13.62 6.37
N GLN A 133 15.95 -13.01 7.48
CA GLN A 133 17.31 -12.50 7.61
C GLN A 133 17.64 -11.47 6.50
N SER A 134 16.65 -10.70 6.08
CA SER A 134 16.82 -9.60 5.15
C SER A 134 17.66 -8.50 5.78
N ASN A 135 18.64 -8.00 5.02
CA ASN A 135 19.39 -6.81 5.44
C ASN A 135 18.65 -5.57 4.89
N PRO A 136 18.24 -4.61 5.74
CA PRO A 136 17.55 -3.41 5.29
C PRO A 136 18.24 -2.66 4.13
N LYS A 137 19.58 -2.70 4.06
CA LYS A 137 20.35 -2.05 2.99
C LYS A 137 20.11 -2.66 1.60
N ASP A 138 19.70 -3.93 1.54
CA ASP A 138 19.47 -4.64 0.29
C ASP A 138 18.01 -4.50 -0.20
N LEU A 139 17.12 -3.96 0.66
CA LEU A 139 15.71 -3.79 0.34
C LEU A 139 15.50 -2.68 -0.69
N ILE A 140 14.55 -2.94 -1.59
CA ILE A 140 14.00 -1.97 -2.54
C ILE A 140 12.56 -1.66 -2.10
N VAL A 141 12.24 -0.38 -1.90
CA VAL A 141 10.94 0.09 -1.41
C VAL A 141 10.31 1.01 -2.45
N GLY A 142 9.14 0.64 -2.95
CA GLY A 142 8.38 1.46 -3.90
C GLY A 142 7.02 1.86 -3.33
N MET A 143 6.67 3.15 -3.40
CA MET A 143 5.39 3.69 -2.97
C MET A 143 4.54 4.05 -4.17
N GLY A 144 3.29 3.54 -4.20
CA GLY A 144 2.34 3.80 -5.27
C GLY A 144 1.54 5.09 -5.07
N PRO A 145 0.51 5.31 -5.93
CA PRO A 145 -0.38 6.47 -5.83
C PRO A 145 -1.02 6.58 -4.45
N ALA A 146 -0.94 7.78 -3.85
CA ALA A 146 -1.46 8.08 -2.52
C ALA A 146 -1.84 9.56 -2.43
N ILE A 147 -2.58 9.95 -1.40
CA ILE A 147 -2.80 11.37 -1.14
C ILE A 147 -1.49 12.04 -0.71
N ARG A 148 -1.20 13.20 -1.28
CA ARG A 148 0.04 13.95 -1.04
C ARG A 148 -0.21 15.20 -0.20
N GLY A 149 0.87 15.83 0.23
CA GLY A 149 0.84 17.09 0.97
C GLY A 149 0.16 18.26 0.27
N CYS A 150 -0.19 18.16 -1.01
CA CYS A 150 -1.00 19.15 -1.72
C CYS A 150 -2.51 19.06 -1.39
N CYS A 151 -2.98 17.91 -0.88
CA CYS A 151 -4.42 17.64 -0.66
C CYS A 151 -4.74 17.07 0.72
N TYR A 152 -3.74 16.59 1.47
CA TYR A 152 -3.98 15.92 2.74
C TYR A 152 -3.96 16.89 3.91
N GLU A 153 -5.01 17.70 4.02
CA GLU A 153 -5.23 18.59 5.16
C GLU A 153 -5.68 17.80 6.40
N LEU A 154 -5.10 18.13 7.53
CA LEU A 154 -5.38 17.55 8.85
C LEU A 154 -5.63 18.65 9.88
N ASP A 155 -6.48 18.35 10.87
CA ASP A 155 -6.60 19.14 12.08
C ASP A 155 -5.41 18.87 13.02
N GLU A 156 -5.11 19.82 13.90
CA GLU A 156 -3.96 19.77 14.80
C GLU A 156 -3.83 18.47 15.61
N PRO A 157 -4.90 17.91 16.24
CA PRO A 157 -4.77 16.64 16.97
C PRO A 157 -4.28 15.48 16.11
N CYS A 158 -4.64 15.46 14.81
CA CYS A 158 -4.19 14.44 13.86
C CYS A 158 -2.76 14.71 13.34
N ALA A 159 -2.32 15.96 13.33
CA ALA A 159 -1.02 16.40 12.84
C ALA A 159 0.09 16.31 13.91
N LEU A 160 -0.24 16.58 15.18
CA LEU A 160 0.72 16.63 16.29
C LEU A 160 1.65 15.40 16.42
N PRO A 161 1.17 14.14 16.24
CA PRO A 161 2.05 12.99 16.30
C PRO A 161 3.19 13.03 15.28
N PHE A 162 2.96 13.64 14.10
CA PHE A 162 3.95 13.78 13.05
C PHE A 162 4.87 14.97 13.28
N VAL A 163 4.34 16.08 13.83
CA VAL A 163 5.14 17.25 14.21
C VAL A 163 6.17 16.90 15.27
N LYS A 164 5.80 16.05 16.26
CA LYS A 164 6.68 15.66 17.36
C LYS A 164 7.68 14.56 16.99
N LYS A 165 7.51 13.89 15.86
CA LYS A 165 8.24 12.68 15.49
C LYS A 165 9.68 12.93 15.06
N SER A 166 9.98 14.08 14.45
CA SER A 166 11.31 14.35 13.88
C SER A 166 11.62 15.85 13.83
N LEU A 167 12.92 16.17 13.97
CA LEU A 167 13.45 17.52 13.68
C LEU A 167 13.26 17.90 12.19
N LEU A 168 13.07 16.92 11.30
CA LEU A 168 12.83 17.12 9.87
C LEU A 168 11.34 17.20 9.53
N CYS A 169 10.46 17.39 10.52
CA CYS A 169 9.00 17.41 10.29
C CYS A 169 8.57 18.45 9.23
N SER A 170 9.29 19.57 9.09
CA SER A 170 9.00 20.59 8.07
C SER A 170 9.11 20.10 6.63
N GLU A 171 9.79 18.98 6.37
CA GLU A 171 9.89 18.41 5.01
C GLU A 171 8.62 17.69 4.56
N PHE A 172 7.82 17.20 5.50
CA PHE A 172 6.63 16.40 5.22
C PHE A 172 5.33 16.91 5.84
N ILE A 173 5.38 17.92 6.73
CA ILE A 173 4.20 18.54 7.31
C ILE A 173 4.33 20.06 7.35
N ASN A 174 3.33 20.77 6.82
CA ASN A 174 3.31 22.22 6.75
C ASN A 174 2.06 22.76 7.43
N LYS A 175 2.24 23.72 8.35
CA LYS A 175 1.13 24.46 8.97
C LYS A 175 0.60 25.52 7.97
N THR A 176 -0.73 25.56 7.79
CA THR A 176 -1.37 26.45 6.80
C THR A 176 -2.41 27.39 7.39
N GLY A 177 -2.73 27.26 8.68
CA GLY A 177 -3.69 28.07 9.39
C GLY A 177 -3.54 27.89 10.90
N GLU A 178 -4.47 28.44 11.68
CA GLU A 178 -4.36 28.35 13.14
C GLU A 178 -4.26 26.91 13.63
N ASN A 179 -5.08 25.98 13.08
CA ASN A 179 -5.13 24.57 13.50
C ASN A 179 -5.15 23.60 12.30
N LYS A 180 -4.57 24.01 11.15
CA LYS A 180 -4.58 23.23 9.91
C LYS A 180 -3.17 22.93 9.43
N PHE A 181 -2.98 21.70 8.96
CA PHE A 181 -1.69 21.17 8.51
C PHE A 181 -1.87 20.35 7.25
N PHE A 182 -0.95 20.47 6.30
CA PHE A 182 -0.85 19.55 5.17
C PHE A 182 0.25 18.52 5.44
N LEU A 183 -0.09 17.24 5.33
CA LEU A 183 0.81 16.11 5.58
C LEU A 183 1.08 15.33 4.28
N ASP A 184 2.35 15.07 3.97
CA ASP A 184 2.79 14.18 2.89
C ASP A 184 3.16 12.79 3.47
N LEU A 185 2.19 11.86 3.52
CA LEU A 185 2.42 10.51 4.04
C LEU A 185 3.52 9.72 3.32
N PRO A 186 3.62 9.76 1.97
CA PRO A 186 4.77 9.16 1.27
C PRO A 186 6.13 9.65 1.75
N LYS A 187 6.28 10.97 2.01
CA LYS A 187 7.52 11.50 2.55
C LYS A 187 7.82 11.00 3.97
N VAL A 188 6.79 10.91 4.83
CA VAL A 188 6.95 10.33 6.18
C VAL A 188 7.42 8.89 6.09
N ASN A 189 6.78 8.06 5.26
CA ASN A 189 7.16 6.66 5.08
C ASN A 189 8.56 6.53 4.46
N ARG A 190 8.96 7.43 3.55
CA ARG A 190 10.33 7.46 3.02
C ARG A 190 11.36 7.67 4.13
N PHE A 191 11.09 8.64 5.00
CA PHE A 191 11.95 8.92 6.14
C PHE A 191 12.00 7.73 7.12
N GLU A 192 10.85 7.10 7.43
CA GLU A 192 10.79 5.89 8.26
C GLU A 192 11.57 4.71 7.67
N GLY A 193 11.47 4.50 6.36
CA GLY A 193 12.24 3.46 5.68
C GLY A 193 13.76 3.69 5.79
N TYR A 194 14.18 4.96 5.63
CA TYR A 194 15.57 5.35 5.81
C TYR A 194 16.04 5.14 7.27
N GLU A 195 15.24 5.57 8.26
CA GLU A 195 15.56 5.33 9.69
C GLU A 195 15.62 3.83 10.03
N ALA A 196 14.85 3.00 9.33
CA ALA A 196 14.88 1.54 9.47
C ALA A 196 16.07 0.87 8.76
N GLY A 197 16.94 1.65 8.11
CA GLY A 197 18.20 1.21 7.51
C GLY A 197 18.15 0.93 6.00
N VAL A 198 17.02 1.21 5.32
CA VAL A 198 16.96 1.13 3.85
C VAL A 198 17.76 2.28 3.25
N LEU A 199 18.55 2.02 2.22
CA LEU A 199 19.30 3.06 1.53
C LEU A 199 18.34 4.05 0.84
N MET A 200 18.61 5.34 0.93
CA MET A 200 17.71 6.39 0.43
C MET A 200 17.48 6.28 -1.09
N GLU A 201 18.48 5.86 -1.84
CA GLU A 201 18.43 5.59 -3.28
C GLU A 201 17.55 4.38 -3.65
N ASN A 202 17.26 3.51 -2.70
CA ASN A 202 16.39 2.34 -2.87
C ASN A 202 14.93 2.62 -2.47
N ILE A 203 14.60 3.87 -2.07
CA ILE A 203 13.24 4.25 -1.68
C ILE A 203 12.64 5.20 -2.72
N TYR A 204 11.67 4.68 -3.47
CA TYR A 204 10.99 5.37 -4.58
C TYR A 204 9.61 5.88 -4.12
N THR A 205 9.35 7.17 -4.30
CA THR A 205 8.12 7.85 -3.81
C THR A 205 7.43 8.70 -4.87
N ASP A 206 7.68 8.44 -6.14
CA ASP A 206 7.24 9.29 -7.27
C ASP A 206 5.77 9.06 -7.66
N GLY A 207 5.03 8.32 -6.85
CA GLY A 207 3.60 8.08 -7.07
C GLY A 207 2.80 9.39 -7.09
N PRO A 208 1.80 9.52 -8.00
CA PRO A 208 0.96 10.71 -8.11
C PRO A 208 0.02 10.87 -6.92
N CYS A 209 -0.53 12.09 -6.75
CA CYS A 209 -1.57 12.36 -5.77
C CYS A 209 -2.92 11.82 -6.24
N THR A 210 -3.51 10.91 -5.46
CA THR A 210 -4.82 10.31 -5.78
C THR A 210 -5.94 11.34 -5.80
N SER A 211 -5.85 12.38 -4.97
CA SER A 211 -6.87 13.43 -4.90
C SER A 211 -6.79 14.44 -6.05
N CYS A 212 -5.60 14.76 -6.57
CA CYS A 212 -5.42 15.66 -7.70
C CYS A 212 -5.87 15.01 -9.03
N GLU A 213 -5.53 13.73 -9.24
CA GLU A 213 -5.79 13.03 -10.51
C GLU A 213 -7.10 12.24 -10.46
N ASN A 214 -8.22 12.97 -10.43
CA ASN A 214 -9.56 12.42 -10.24
C ASN A 214 -10.03 11.42 -11.32
N HIS A 215 -9.51 11.52 -12.52
CA HIS A 215 -9.87 10.62 -13.64
C HIS A 215 -9.11 9.28 -13.62
N ARG A 216 -8.02 9.18 -12.83
CA ARG A 216 -7.15 7.99 -12.79
C ARG A 216 -7.26 7.20 -11.50
N TRP A 217 -7.50 7.88 -10.35
CA TRP A 217 -7.39 7.27 -9.03
C TRP A 217 -8.63 7.50 -8.19
N TYR A 218 -9.02 6.50 -7.41
CA TYR A 218 -10.00 6.66 -6.33
C TYR A 218 -9.38 7.44 -5.17
N SER A 219 -10.18 8.34 -4.59
CA SER A 219 -9.76 9.14 -3.44
C SER A 219 -10.91 9.26 -2.44
N TYR A 220 -10.72 8.69 -1.25
CA TYR A 220 -11.68 8.81 -0.16
C TYR A 220 -11.82 10.26 0.32
N ARG A 221 -10.72 11.01 0.36
CA ARG A 221 -10.72 12.43 0.73
C ARG A 221 -11.60 13.27 -0.19
N ARG A 222 -11.55 13.00 -1.48
CA ARG A 222 -12.30 13.76 -2.48
C ARG A 222 -13.74 13.30 -2.60
N GLU A 223 -13.99 11.98 -2.54
CA GLU A 223 -15.27 11.37 -2.93
C GLU A 223 -16.09 10.82 -1.75
N GLY A 224 -15.47 10.67 -0.56
CA GLY A 224 -16.07 9.93 0.54
C GLY A 224 -16.14 8.43 0.22
N LYS A 225 -17.33 7.84 0.17
CA LYS A 225 -17.52 6.44 -0.21
C LYS A 225 -17.12 6.25 -1.68
N THR A 226 -16.06 5.49 -1.93
CA THR A 226 -15.47 5.31 -3.26
C THR A 226 -14.91 3.90 -3.42
N GLY A 227 -14.51 3.54 -4.64
CA GLY A 227 -13.80 2.31 -4.95
C GLY A 227 -12.44 2.19 -4.24
N ARG A 228 -11.73 1.10 -4.53
CA ARG A 228 -10.36 0.88 -4.02
C ARG A 228 -9.42 0.57 -5.18
N LEU A 229 -8.19 1.01 -5.01
CA LEU A 229 -7.07 0.64 -5.86
C LEU A 229 -6.46 -0.65 -5.30
N ILE A 230 -6.09 -1.58 -6.16
CA ILE A 230 -5.29 -2.76 -5.77
C ILE A 230 -3.82 -2.46 -6.02
N THR A 231 -3.00 -2.71 -5.01
CA THR A 231 -1.55 -2.83 -5.18
C THR A 231 -1.13 -4.26 -4.92
N LEU A 232 -0.47 -4.86 -5.90
CA LEU A 232 -0.12 -6.26 -5.95
C LEU A 232 1.39 -6.44 -6.08
N ALA A 233 1.92 -7.41 -5.32
CA ALA A 233 3.26 -7.96 -5.53
C ALA A 233 3.21 -9.48 -5.59
N MET A 234 4.07 -10.07 -6.42
CA MET A 234 4.19 -11.53 -6.57
C MET A 234 5.63 -11.85 -7.00
N LEU A 235 6.21 -12.84 -6.36
CA LEU A 235 7.46 -13.45 -6.82
C LEU A 235 7.16 -14.40 -7.98
N GLN A 236 8.02 -14.40 -8.99
CA GLN A 236 8.01 -15.44 -10.03
C GLN A 236 8.89 -16.61 -9.60
N SER A 237 8.48 -17.83 -9.97
CA SER A 237 9.34 -19.00 -9.84
C SER A 237 10.65 -18.75 -10.58
N ARG A 238 11.78 -19.05 -9.96
CA ARG A 238 13.08 -19.06 -10.66
C ARG A 238 13.11 -20.33 -11.50
N GLU A 239 13.34 -20.17 -12.81
CA GLU A 239 13.65 -21.29 -13.71
C GLU A 239 14.98 -21.95 -13.32
#